data_059cd573c3864eb8e58b5a4c71482814
#
_entry.id   059cd573c3864eb8e58b5a4c71482814
#
_cell.length_a   1.000
_cell.length_b   1.000
_cell.length_c   1.000
_cell.angle_alpha   90.00
_cell.angle_beta   90.00
_cell.angle_gamma   90.00
#
_symmetry.space_group_name_H-M   'P 1'
#
loop_
_entity.id
_entity.type
_entity.pdbx_description
1 polymer ?
#
loop_
_entity_poly.entity_id
_entity_poly.type
_entity_poly.pdbx_seq_one_letter_code
_entity_poly.pdbx_strand_id
1 'polypeptide(L)'
;MRCFRTVTLRFAAAAALLSAGAFVAAQDIVPLPQKIQRADGQFELASSVGIGAGTGASRMAERLRDYLRPATGFSLPISSKGAIQLALDSSLKHLGDEGYALKSSRGGVEIRAFKEAGLFYGIQTLRQLLPPEIFRASKIEGVKWTVPSVTIEDSPRFVWRGSHVDECRHFMGKDAIKKHLDLLALHKINTLHWHLTDDQGWRIEIKKYPKLTEVGGWRETTMLPPYRSKAEQRRYDGIPHGGFHTQEDIKEVVNYAAERFITVVPEIEVPGHARAALAAYPQLGNFPEQNVTVASIWGVHREVFNVSDETIQFFKDVLDEVLALFPSKFIHMGGDECPKYEWARSEKALARMKQIKLVPADATLETIQNYVDANGKRAEHPALHGLQSWFVKQFDTYLASKGRRLIGWDEILEGGLAPGATVMSWRGEDGGIAAANLGHDVVMASNGYLYLDYYQERQGAPNFREPWTIGGYIPLEKTYSFEPIPDKIAPDKAKHVLGAQGQLWAEYITSPKRLEYMAWPRLAALSEVVWSQKEAKDFKGFESRLKTHLRRLDALGVNYRPLTGPAWPFPEFRN
;
A
#
# COMPACT_ATOMS: atom_id res chain seq x y z
N MET A 1 15.90 8.45 85.71
CA MET A 1 14.44 8.29 85.67
C MET A 1 13.85 9.25 84.70
N ARG A 2 13.54 8.84 83.46
CA ARG A 2 12.58 9.50 82.57
C ARG A 2 12.13 8.41 81.57
N CYS A 3 10.87 8.09 81.66
CA CYS A 3 10.13 7.10 80.93
C CYS A 3 9.95 7.61 79.43
N PHE A 4 10.39 6.86 78.44
CA PHE A 4 9.97 7.10 77.05
C PHE A 4 8.81 6.14 76.75
N ARG A 5 7.65 6.70 76.50
CA ARG A 5 6.49 6.00 75.92
C ARG A 5 6.67 5.90 74.41
N THR A 6 6.78 4.71 73.90
CA THR A 6 6.78 4.38 72.50
C THR A 6 5.35 4.37 72.01
N VAL A 7 5.01 5.31 71.12
CA VAL A 7 3.72 5.33 70.40
C VAL A 7 3.88 4.54 69.12
N THR A 8 3.26 3.37 69.06
CA THR A 8 3.21 2.54 67.86
C THR A 8 2.08 3.03 66.96
N LEU A 9 2.40 3.79 65.89
CA LEU A 9 1.47 4.08 64.80
C LEU A 9 1.33 2.83 63.93
N ARG A 10 0.17 2.19 63.93
CA ARG A 10 -0.22 1.19 62.94
C ARG A 10 -0.71 1.91 61.70
N PHE A 11 0.11 1.92 60.65
CA PHE A 11 -0.35 2.25 59.29
C PHE A 11 -1.09 1.04 58.73
N ALA A 12 -2.40 1.10 58.69
CA ALA A 12 -3.22 0.24 57.85
C ALA A 12 -3.10 0.72 56.41
N ALA A 13 -2.19 0.16 55.63
CA ALA A 13 -2.15 0.34 54.19
C ALA A 13 -3.31 -0.47 53.59
N ALA A 14 -4.43 0.18 53.35
CA ALA A 14 -5.46 -0.34 52.47
C ALA A 14 -4.92 -0.32 51.03
N ALA A 15 -4.41 -1.47 50.58
CA ALA A 15 -4.11 -1.71 49.16
C ALA A 15 -5.44 -1.81 48.43
N ALA A 16 -5.96 -0.65 48.00
CA ALA A 16 -6.98 -0.58 46.95
C ALA A 16 -6.29 -0.98 45.66
N LEU A 17 -6.33 -2.26 45.32
CA LEU A 17 -6.11 -2.76 43.97
C LEU A 17 -7.23 -2.19 43.09
N LEU A 18 -7.03 -0.97 42.64
CA LEU A 18 -7.73 -0.43 41.49
C LEU A 18 -7.31 -1.28 40.27
N SER A 19 -8.09 -2.31 39.98
CA SER A 19 -8.13 -2.91 38.65
C SER A 19 -8.63 -1.80 37.70
N ALA A 20 -7.72 -0.96 37.29
CA ALA A 20 -7.93 -0.09 36.14
C ALA A 20 -7.99 -1.01 34.91
N GLY A 21 -9.12 -1.68 34.73
CA GLY A 21 -9.56 -2.10 33.40
C GLY A 21 -9.58 -0.82 32.58
N ALA A 22 -8.54 -0.62 31.77
CA ALA A 22 -8.49 0.49 30.83
C ALA A 22 -9.77 0.37 29.98
N PHE A 23 -10.78 1.18 30.28
CA PHE A 23 -11.92 1.34 29.40
C PHE A 23 -11.36 1.79 28.06
N VAL A 24 -11.39 0.91 27.07
CA VAL A 24 -11.13 1.32 25.68
C VAL A 24 -12.21 2.36 25.39
N ALA A 25 -11.81 3.61 25.37
CA ALA A 25 -12.74 4.67 25.07
C ALA A 25 -13.28 4.43 23.67
N ALA A 26 -14.59 4.58 23.46
CA ALA A 26 -15.19 4.45 22.13
C ALA A 26 -14.56 5.38 21.06
N GLN A 27 -13.63 6.24 21.46
CA GLN A 27 -12.84 7.12 20.61
C GLN A 27 -11.52 6.52 20.12
N ASP A 28 -11.11 5.34 20.61
CA ASP A 28 -9.80 4.74 20.26
C ASP A 28 -9.85 3.93 18.95
N ILE A 29 -10.73 4.32 18.02
CA ILE A 29 -10.90 3.69 16.70
C ILE A 29 -9.99 4.40 15.68
N VAL A 30 -9.28 3.63 14.87
CA VAL A 30 -8.44 4.12 13.76
C VAL A 30 -8.76 3.27 12.51
N PRO A 31 -9.19 3.88 11.40
CA PRO A 31 -9.52 5.28 11.20
C PRO A 31 -10.77 5.72 11.97
N LEU A 32 -10.85 7.03 12.24
CA LEU A 32 -11.98 7.63 12.97
C LEU A 32 -13.26 7.51 12.14
N PRO A 33 -14.35 6.94 12.70
CA PRO A 33 -15.66 6.92 12.04
C PRO A 33 -16.24 8.32 11.81
N GLN A 34 -17.06 8.47 10.76
CA GLN A 34 -17.70 9.74 10.43
C GLN A 34 -18.62 10.26 11.54
N LYS A 35 -19.43 9.37 12.14
CA LYS A 35 -20.33 9.70 13.23
C LYS A 35 -20.20 8.66 14.33
N ILE A 36 -19.99 9.10 15.55
CA ILE A 36 -19.96 8.26 16.74
C ILE A 36 -20.68 8.96 17.89
N GLN A 37 -21.67 8.28 18.46
CA GLN A 37 -22.40 8.74 19.63
C GLN A 37 -22.26 7.71 20.75
N ARG A 38 -21.86 8.16 21.94
CA ARG A 38 -21.76 7.34 23.13
C ARG A 38 -23.08 7.24 23.87
N ALA A 39 -23.28 6.12 24.53
CA ALA A 39 -24.35 5.93 25.50
C ALA A 39 -23.79 5.22 26.75
N ASP A 40 -24.53 5.25 27.84
CA ASP A 40 -24.14 4.60 29.08
C ASP A 40 -24.29 3.09 28.98
N GLY A 41 -23.31 2.38 29.56
CA GLY A 41 -23.29 0.93 29.65
C GLY A 41 -22.34 0.28 28.66
N GLN A 42 -22.37 -1.03 28.66
CA GLN A 42 -21.53 -1.86 27.81
C GLN A 42 -22.18 -3.22 27.55
N PHE A 43 -21.89 -3.84 26.43
CA PHE A 43 -22.16 -5.23 26.13
C PHE A 43 -21.03 -6.11 26.65
N GLU A 44 -21.34 -7.22 27.27
CA GLU A 44 -20.36 -8.23 27.67
C GLU A 44 -20.42 -9.43 26.70
N LEU A 45 -19.31 -9.68 26.01
CA LEU A 45 -19.13 -10.85 25.16
C LEU A 45 -18.75 -12.03 26.06
N ALA A 46 -19.73 -12.81 26.50
CA ALA A 46 -19.58 -14.02 27.30
C ALA A 46 -19.53 -15.29 26.42
N SER A 47 -19.15 -16.41 27.00
CA SER A 47 -19.09 -17.72 26.29
C SER A 47 -20.44 -18.22 25.78
N SER A 48 -21.54 -17.72 26.33
CA SER A 48 -22.92 -18.03 25.93
C SER A 48 -23.42 -17.21 24.72
N VAL A 49 -22.65 -16.21 24.28
CA VAL A 49 -23.04 -15.32 23.17
C VAL A 49 -22.98 -16.07 21.85
N GLY A 50 -24.07 -15.95 21.08
CA GLY A 50 -24.14 -16.40 19.69
C GLY A 50 -24.11 -15.22 18.71
N ILE A 51 -23.74 -15.50 17.47
CA ILE A 51 -23.75 -14.57 16.34
C ILE A 51 -24.98 -14.84 15.50
N GLY A 52 -25.81 -13.79 15.30
CA GLY A 52 -26.95 -13.82 14.41
C GLY A 52 -26.56 -13.42 13.00
N ALA A 53 -26.89 -14.25 12.03
CA ALA A 53 -26.70 -14.00 10.62
C ALA A 53 -28.07 -13.78 9.94
N GLY A 54 -28.39 -12.54 9.59
CA GLY A 54 -29.51 -12.24 8.69
C GLY A 54 -29.25 -12.70 7.26
N THR A 55 -30.24 -12.56 6.39
CA THR A 55 -30.14 -12.95 4.98
C THR A 55 -28.90 -12.30 4.33
N GLY A 56 -28.04 -13.11 3.69
CA GLY A 56 -26.82 -12.67 3.01
C GLY A 56 -25.64 -12.31 3.94
N ALA A 57 -25.75 -12.54 5.26
CA ALA A 57 -24.68 -12.19 6.20
C ALA A 57 -23.89 -13.40 6.75
N SER A 58 -24.17 -14.62 6.33
CA SER A 58 -23.57 -15.85 6.88
C SER A 58 -22.06 -15.85 6.79
N ARG A 59 -21.50 -15.51 5.62
CA ARG A 59 -20.04 -15.43 5.42
C ARG A 59 -19.37 -14.42 6.37
N MET A 60 -20.02 -13.28 6.61
CA MET A 60 -19.50 -12.27 7.52
C MET A 60 -19.63 -12.70 9.00
N ALA A 61 -20.67 -13.46 9.35
CA ALA A 61 -20.80 -14.04 10.69
C ALA A 61 -19.70 -15.09 10.97
N GLU A 62 -19.39 -15.93 10.00
CA GLU A 62 -18.25 -16.86 10.07
C GLU A 62 -16.93 -16.10 10.23
N ARG A 63 -16.71 -15.06 9.43
CA ARG A 63 -15.52 -14.21 9.53
C ARG A 63 -15.40 -13.56 10.91
N LEU A 64 -16.50 -13.04 11.46
CA LEU A 64 -16.50 -12.48 12.82
C LEU A 64 -16.15 -13.54 13.87
N ARG A 65 -16.78 -14.71 13.80
CA ARG A 65 -16.45 -15.83 14.69
C ARG A 65 -14.96 -16.17 14.64
N ASP A 66 -14.42 -16.30 13.45
CA ASP A 66 -13.03 -16.69 13.23
C ASP A 66 -12.03 -15.63 13.74
N TYR A 67 -12.43 -14.36 13.75
CA TYR A 67 -11.64 -13.29 14.36
C TYR A 67 -11.71 -13.27 15.90
N LEU A 68 -12.82 -13.67 16.50
CA LEU A 68 -13.00 -13.57 17.94
C LEU A 68 -12.57 -14.84 18.70
N ARG A 69 -12.71 -16.01 18.10
CA ARG A 69 -12.43 -17.30 18.73
C ARG A 69 -11.00 -17.47 19.24
N PRO A 70 -9.96 -17.10 18.49
CA PRO A 70 -8.58 -17.35 18.92
C PRO A 70 -8.29 -16.79 20.32
N ALA A 71 -8.61 -15.52 20.55
CA ALA A 71 -8.31 -14.84 21.81
C ALA A 71 -9.30 -15.20 22.94
N THR A 72 -10.59 -15.37 22.63
CA THR A 72 -11.63 -15.64 23.64
C THR A 72 -11.73 -17.11 24.02
N GLY A 73 -11.44 -18.02 23.09
CA GLY A 73 -11.73 -19.45 23.24
C GLY A 73 -13.23 -19.80 23.23
N PHE A 74 -14.13 -18.84 22.89
CA PHE A 74 -15.57 -19.04 22.89
C PHE A 74 -16.04 -19.74 21.62
N SER A 75 -17.11 -20.54 21.70
CA SER A 75 -17.65 -21.27 20.56
C SER A 75 -18.34 -20.37 19.54
N LEU A 76 -19.00 -19.30 20.00
CA LEU A 76 -19.73 -18.30 19.22
C LEU A 76 -20.62 -18.94 18.13
N PRO A 77 -21.63 -19.73 18.51
CA PRO A 77 -22.49 -20.42 17.56
C PRO A 77 -23.22 -19.41 16.64
N ILE A 78 -23.36 -19.79 15.35
CA ILE A 78 -24.01 -18.96 14.34
C ILE A 78 -25.43 -19.49 14.12
N SER A 79 -26.41 -18.59 14.17
CA SER A 79 -27.82 -18.89 13.89
C SER A 79 -28.51 -17.68 13.22
N SER A 80 -29.83 -17.73 13.02
CA SER A 80 -30.56 -16.58 12.46
C SER A 80 -30.66 -15.39 13.43
N LYS A 81 -30.53 -15.65 14.75
CA LYS A 81 -30.58 -14.63 15.82
C LYS A 81 -29.42 -14.83 16.78
N GLY A 82 -28.86 -13.73 17.29
CA GLY A 82 -27.78 -13.75 18.26
C GLY A 82 -27.62 -12.40 18.94
N ALA A 83 -26.91 -12.38 20.07
CA ALA A 83 -26.63 -11.13 20.76
C ALA A 83 -25.67 -10.20 19.95
N ILE A 84 -24.90 -10.77 19.03
CA ILE A 84 -24.23 -10.00 17.99
C ILE A 84 -24.95 -10.30 16.67
N GLN A 85 -25.66 -9.31 16.09
CA GLN A 85 -26.46 -9.48 14.90
C GLN A 85 -25.81 -8.81 13.69
N LEU A 86 -25.67 -9.54 12.58
CA LEU A 86 -25.22 -9.01 11.29
C LEU A 86 -26.35 -9.07 10.28
N ALA A 87 -26.59 -8.01 9.51
CA ALA A 87 -27.63 -7.98 8.51
C ALA A 87 -27.30 -7.07 7.32
N LEU A 88 -27.65 -7.49 6.12
CA LEU A 88 -27.73 -6.60 4.97
C LEU A 88 -29.02 -5.78 5.06
N ASP A 89 -28.90 -4.46 4.80
CA ASP A 89 -30.02 -3.51 4.91
C ASP A 89 -30.01 -2.54 3.74
N SER A 90 -30.98 -2.67 2.86
CA SER A 90 -31.14 -1.83 1.67
C SER A 90 -31.40 -0.35 1.99
N SER A 91 -31.93 -0.03 3.18
CA SER A 91 -32.16 1.36 3.62
C SER A 91 -30.84 2.13 3.81
N LEU A 92 -29.72 1.44 4.00
CA LEU A 92 -28.39 2.01 4.16
C LEU A 92 -27.63 2.26 2.85
N LYS A 93 -28.31 2.20 1.68
CA LYS A 93 -27.72 2.50 0.38
C LYS A 93 -27.02 3.87 0.32
N HIS A 94 -27.50 4.82 1.09
CA HIS A 94 -26.92 6.19 1.17
C HIS A 94 -25.50 6.20 1.77
N LEU A 95 -25.09 5.16 2.52
CA LEU A 95 -23.73 4.98 3.02
C LEU A 95 -22.78 4.36 2.00
N GLY A 96 -23.29 3.95 0.81
CA GLY A 96 -22.49 3.29 -0.22
C GLY A 96 -22.22 1.81 0.07
N ASP A 97 -21.44 1.18 -0.82
CA ASP A 97 -21.15 -0.26 -0.76
C ASP A 97 -20.26 -0.66 0.42
N GLU A 98 -19.44 0.26 0.92
CA GLU A 98 -18.46 0.04 1.98
C GLU A 98 -18.89 0.64 3.34
N GLY A 99 -19.99 1.40 3.38
CA GLY A 99 -20.50 2.01 4.60
C GLY A 99 -21.30 1.05 5.46
N TYR A 100 -21.40 1.36 6.77
CA TYR A 100 -22.11 0.54 7.74
C TYR A 100 -22.71 1.38 8.88
N ALA A 101 -23.70 0.79 9.57
CA ALA A 101 -24.21 1.25 10.84
C ALA A 101 -23.90 0.18 11.91
N LEU A 102 -23.33 0.60 13.05
CA LEU A 102 -23.04 -0.24 14.20
C LEU A 102 -23.72 0.34 15.43
N LYS A 103 -24.48 -0.48 16.15
CA LYS A 103 -25.08 -0.11 17.44
C LYS A 103 -24.70 -1.16 18.48
N SER A 104 -24.13 -0.71 19.59
CA SER A 104 -23.87 -1.52 20.77
C SER A 104 -24.65 -1.00 21.96
N SER A 105 -25.23 -1.89 22.76
CA SER A 105 -25.96 -1.62 23.99
C SER A 105 -25.77 -2.76 24.98
N ARG A 106 -26.28 -2.66 26.21
CA ARG A 106 -26.24 -3.77 27.18
C ARG A 106 -26.88 -5.08 26.64
N GLY A 107 -27.84 -4.97 25.69
CA GLY A 107 -28.56 -6.12 25.13
C GLY A 107 -27.85 -6.81 23.98
N GLY A 108 -26.81 -6.23 23.39
CA GLY A 108 -26.11 -6.80 22.26
C GLY A 108 -25.47 -5.79 21.34
N VAL A 109 -24.97 -6.30 20.22
CA VAL A 109 -24.35 -5.52 19.13
C VAL A 109 -25.08 -5.81 17.82
N GLU A 110 -25.41 -4.78 17.08
CA GLU A 110 -25.96 -4.89 15.73
C GLU A 110 -25.03 -4.22 14.72
N ILE A 111 -24.72 -4.87 13.61
CA ILE A 111 -23.99 -4.32 12.47
C ILE A 111 -24.87 -4.49 11.23
N ARG A 112 -25.20 -3.39 10.57
CA ARG A 112 -25.96 -3.37 9.33
C ARG A 112 -25.19 -2.65 8.23
N ALA A 113 -25.32 -3.10 6.98
CA ALA A 113 -24.70 -2.47 5.83
C ALA A 113 -25.50 -2.74 4.56
N PHE A 114 -25.32 -1.90 3.54
CA PHE A 114 -25.93 -2.13 2.23
C PHE A 114 -25.32 -3.34 1.51
N LYS A 115 -23.99 -3.54 1.64
CA LYS A 115 -23.23 -4.65 1.04
C LYS A 115 -22.36 -5.36 2.07
N GLU A 116 -21.87 -6.56 1.74
CA GLU A 116 -20.97 -7.34 2.60
C GLU A 116 -19.68 -6.59 2.97
N ALA A 117 -19.14 -5.76 2.07
CA ALA A 117 -17.95 -4.94 2.36
C ALA A 117 -18.17 -4.02 3.55
N GLY A 118 -19.36 -3.38 3.64
CA GLY A 118 -19.71 -2.56 4.80
C GLY A 118 -19.84 -3.40 6.08
N LEU A 119 -20.42 -4.62 6.03
CA LEU A 119 -20.42 -5.53 7.19
C LEU A 119 -18.99 -5.86 7.63
N PHE A 120 -18.10 -6.14 6.68
CA PHE A 120 -16.69 -6.40 6.98
C PHE A 120 -16.01 -5.24 7.72
N TYR A 121 -16.21 -4.00 7.26
CA TYR A 121 -15.63 -2.82 7.93
C TYR A 121 -16.29 -2.53 9.29
N GLY A 122 -17.58 -2.81 9.43
CA GLY A 122 -18.26 -2.80 10.72
C GLY A 122 -17.68 -3.83 11.70
N ILE A 123 -17.32 -5.02 11.23
CA ILE A 123 -16.61 -6.05 12.00
C ILE A 123 -15.24 -5.54 12.45
N GLN A 124 -14.45 -4.87 11.57
CA GLN A 124 -13.16 -4.31 11.96
C GLN A 124 -13.33 -3.26 13.07
N THR A 125 -14.40 -2.46 13.00
CA THR A 125 -14.72 -1.48 14.05
C THR A 125 -15.15 -2.16 15.34
N LEU A 126 -15.98 -3.20 15.30
CA LEU A 126 -16.34 -3.97 16.50
C LEU A 126 -15.11 -4.57 17.18
N ARG A 127 -14.16 -5.11 16.40
CA ARG A 127 -12.90 -5.63 16.95
C ARG A 127 -12.09 -4.55 17.68
N GLN A 128 -12.09 -3.32 17.16
CA GLN A 128 -11.40 -2.20 17.80
C GLN A 128 -12.14 -1.66 19.04
N LEU A 129 -13.45 -1.88 19.16
CA LEU A 129 -14.21 -1.57 20.37
C LEU A 129 -14.01 -2.57 21.51
N LEU A 130 -13.54 -3.78 21.23
CA LEU A 130 -13.13 -4.77 22.21
C LEU A 130 -11.74 -4.45 22.77
N PRO A 131 -11.36 -5.01 23.95
CA PRO A 131 -10.01 -4.91 24.47
C PRO A 131 -8.95 -5.31 23.43
N PRO A 132 -7.79 -4.65 23.37
CA PRO A 132 -6.73 -4.92 22.39
C PRO A 132 -6.29 -6.40 22.33
N GLU A 133 -6.42 -7.10 23.41
CA GLU A 133 -6.09 -8.53 23.55
C GLU A 133 -6.92 -9.42 22.61
N ILE A 134 -8.05 -8.91 22.05
CA ILE A 134 -8.87 -9.65 21.06
C ILE A 134 -8.11 -9.99 19.76
N PHE A 135 -7.02 -9.28 19.51
CA PHE A 135 -6.16 -9.51 18.34
C PHE A 135 -5.11 -10.61 18.54
N ARG A 136 -5.03 -11.23 19.70
CA ARG A 136 -4.10 -12.34 19.94
C ARG A 136 -4.53 -13.60 19.21
N ALA A 137 -3.53 -14.34 18.72
CA ALA A 137 -3.73 -15.60 17.99
C ALA A 137 -4.02 -16.81 18.90
N SER A 138 -3.97 -16.64 20.23
CA SER A 138 -4.23 -17.69 21.21
C SER A 138 -5.08 -17.17 22.36
N LYS A 139 -5.82 -18.10 23.00
CA LYS A 139 -6.69 -17.79 24.14
C LYS A 139 -5.93 -17.10 25.25
N ILE A 140 -6.55 -16.07 25.82
CA ILE A 140 -6.05 -15.33 26.97
C ILE A 140 -7.09 -15.36 28.10
N GLU A 141 -6.65 -15.68 29.30
CA GLU A 141 -7.51 -15.74 30.48
C GLU A 141 -7.58 -14.39 31.20
N GLY A 142 -8.63 -14.19 31.98
CA GLY A 142 -8.79 -13.02 32.86
C GLY A 142 -9.20 -11.73 32.18
N VAL A 143 -9.42 -11.74 30.86
CA VAL A 143 -9.89 -10.56 30.12
C VAL A 143 -11.41 -10.52 30.14
N LYS A 144 -11.98 -9.37 30.55
CA LYS A 144 -13.39 -9.08 30.37
C LYS A 144 -13.60 -8.50 28.96
N TRP A 145 -14.25 -9.26 28.12
CA TRP A 145 -14.54 -8.88 26.73
C TRP A 145 -15.76 -7.96 26.69
N THR A 146 -15.55 -6.65 26.73
CA THR A 146 -16.62 -5.68 26.77
C THR A 146 -16.59 -4.75 25.57
N VAL A 147 -17.77 -4.37 25.06
CA VAL A 147 -17.97 -3.39 24.00
C VAL A 147 -18.75 -2.22 24.58
N PRO A 148 -18.24 -0.99 24.61
CA PRO A 148 -18.97 0.17 25.11
C PRO A 148 -20.24 0.41 24.30
N SER A 149 -21.31 0.95 24.94
CA SER A 149 -22.54 1.34 24.24
C SER A 149 -22.28 2.53 23.35
N VAL A 150 -22.44 2.32 22.02
CA VAL A 150 -22.21 3.33 20.99
C VAL A 150 -23.19 3.16 19.83
N THR A 151 -23.43 4.25 19.10
CA THR A 151 -24.04 4.24 17.76
C THR A 151 -23.06 4.87 16.78
N ILE A 152 -22.74 4.17 15.71
CA ILE A 152 -21.80 4.57 14.67
C ILE A 152 -22.51 4.49 13.32
N GLU A 153 -22.39 5.54 12.51
CA GLU A 153 -22.62 5.53 11.07
C GLU A 153 -21.31 5.93 10.40
N ASP A 154 -20.86 5.13 9.44
CA ASP A 154 -19.54 5.28 8.87
C ASP A 154 -19.49 4.88 7.39
N SER A 155 -18.68 5.58 6.62
CA SER A 155 -18.39 5.28 5.21
C SER A 155 -17.10 5.96 4.78
N PRO A 156 -16.38 5.44 3.78
CA PRO A 156 -15.14 6.03 3.33
C PRO A 156 -15.36 7.35 2.58
N ARG A 157 -14.38 8.26 2.71
CA ARG A 157 -14.32 9.50 1.92
C ARG A 157 -13.86 9.22 0.48
N PHE A 158 -12.92 8.26 0.29
CA PHE A 158 -12.33 7.94 -1.00
C PHE A 158 -12.54 6.47 -1.38
N VAL A 159 -12.69 6.22 -2.68
CA VAL A 159 -12.85 4.87 -3.24
C VAL A 159 -11.52 4.11 -3.36
N TRP A 160 -10.40 4.83 -3.54
CA TRP A 160 -9.05 4.26 -3.54
C TRP A 160 -8.34 4.59 -2.23
N ARG A 161 -8.05 3.58 -1.46
CA ARG A 161 -7.30 3.68 -0.21
C ARG A 161 -6.18 2.65 -0.31
N GLY A 162 -4.99 3.12 -0.75
CA GLY A 162 -3.94 2.24 -1.26
C GLY A 162 -2.73 2.09 -0.35
N SER A 163 -2.09 0.93 -0.48
CA SER A 163 -0.72 0.67 -0.06
C SER A 163 0.01 -0.02 -1.20
N HIS A 164 1.20 0.48 -1.53
CA HIS A 164 2.11 -0.15 -2.47
C HIS A 164 3.14 -1.01 -1.71
N VAL A 165 3.54 -2.14 -2.30
CA VAL A 165 4.64 -2.97 -1.81
C VAL A 165 5.51 -3.38 -2.98
N ASP A 166 6.80 -3.08 -2.88
CA ASP A 166 7.84 -3.49 -3.82
C ASP A 166 8.48 -4.82 -3.36
N GLU A 167 8.38 -5.85 -4.18
CA GLU A 167 9.11 -7.11 -4.00
C GLU A 167 10.25 -7.30 -5.02
N CYS A 168 10.44 -6.31 -5.90
CA CYS A 168 11.48 -6.40 -6.91
C CYS A 168 12.86 -6.14 -6.32
N ARG A 169 12.98 -5.08 -5.49
CA ARG A 169 14.26 -4.77 -4.83
C ARG A 169 14.59 -5.79 -3.75
N HIS A 170 13.60 -6.18 -2.92
CA HIS A 170 13.75 -7.31 -1.99
C HIS A 170 12.50 -8.18 -1.98
N PHE A 171 12.67 -9.44 -2.36
CA PHE A 171 11.60 -10.43 -2.36
C PHE A 171 11.30 -10.90 -0.94
N MET A 172 10.05 -10.83 -0.52
CA MET A 172 9.61 -11.16 0.85
C MET A 172 8.68 -12.38 0.90
N GLY A 173 8.05 -12.72 -0.22
CA GLY A 173 7.18 -13.88 -0.37
C GLY A 173 5.74 -13.69 0.11
N LYS A 174 4.87 -14.60 -0.32
CA LYS A 174 3.41 -14.49 -0.17
C LYS A 174 2.91 -14.36 1.28
N ASP A 175 3.62 -14.95 2.26
CA ASP A 175 3.18 -14.88 3.66
C ASP A 175 3.36 -13.48 4.25
N ALA A 176 4.42 -12.77 3.85
CA ALA A 176 4.60 -11.37 4.20
C ALA A 176 3.49 -10.50 3.59
N ILE A 177 3.14 -10.73 2.33
CA ILE A 177 2.05 -10.03 1.64
C ILE A 177 0.70 -10.32 2.30
N LYS A 178 0.41 -11.58 2.67
CA LYS A 178 -0.84 -11.95 3.38
C LYS A 178 -0.93 -11.27 4.75
N LYS A 179 0.16 -11.21 5.51
CA LYS A 179 0.20 -10.46 6.78
C LYS A 179 -0.03 -8.97 6.56
N HIS A 180 0.56 -8.39 5.51
CA HIS A 180 0.32 -6.99 5.15
C HIS A 180 -1.17 -6.76 4.82
N LEU A 181 -1.79 -7.64 4.03
CA LEU A 181 -3.24 -7.59 3.72
C LEU A 181 -4.13 -7.65 4.97
N ASP A 182 -3.78 -8.44 5.99
CA ASP A 182 -4.50 -8.45 7.27
C ASP A 182 -4.45 -7.10 7.98
N LEU A 183 -3.29 -6.45 7.95
CA LEU A 183 -3.12 -5.12 8.51
C LEU A 183 -3.85 -4.04 7.71
N LEU A 184 -3.83 -4.12 6.37
CA LEU A 184 -4.60 -3.23 5.51
C LEU A 184 -6.10 -3.35 5.81
N ALA A 185 -6.61 -4.57 5.93
CA ALA A 185 -8.00 -4.86 6.25
C ALA A 185 -8.44 -4.24 7.59
N LEU A 186 -7.61 -4.35 8.64
CA LEU A 186 -7.87 -3.73 9.95
C LEU A 186 -8.03 -2.20 9.83
N HIS A 187 -7.26 -1.58 8.95
CA HIS A 187 -7.23 -0.14 8.73
C HIS A 187 -8.17 0.34 7.62
N LYS A 188 -9.05 -0.55 7.10
CA LYS A 188 -10.01 -0.24 6.03
C LYS A 188 -9.36 0.26 4.73
N ILE A 189 -8.10 -0.11 4.48
CA ILE A 189 -7.41 0.08 3.21
C ILE A 189 -7.89 -1.02 2.26
N ASN A 190 -8.29 -0.65 1.03
CA ASN A 190 -8.97 -1.56 0.10
C ASN A 190 -8.18 -1.85 -1.18
N THR A 191 -6.96 -1.34 -1.31
CA THR A 191 -6.14 -1.56 -2.51
C THR A 191 -4.70 -1.89 -2.12
N LEU A 192 -4.20 -3.02 -2.61
CA LEU A 192 -2.79 -3.35 -2.63
C LEU A 192 -2.26 -3.12 -4.04
N HIS A 193 -1.34 -2.20 -4.21
CA HIS A 193 -0.55 -2.04 -5.42
C HIS A 193 0.71 -2.89 -5.27
N TRP A 194 0.83 -3.93 -6.09
CA TRP A 194 1.89 -4.92 -5.99
C TRP A 194 2.90 -4.76 -7.11
N HIS A 195 4.09 -4.25 -6.76
CA HIS A 195 5.16 -3.99 -7.71
C HIS A 195 5.96 -5.27 -7.95
N LEU A 196 5.76 -5.86 -9.13
CA LEU A 196 6.18 -7.23 -9.45
C LEU A 196 7.32 -7.31 -10.47
N THR A 197 7.67 -6.21 -11.14
CA THR A 197 8.75 -6.20 -12.14
C THR A 197 9.55 -4.92 -12.08
N ASP A 198 10.89 -5.04 -12.04
CA ASP A 198 11.82 -3.92 -12.02
C ASP A 198 13.24 -4.39 -12.42
N ASP A 199 14.21 -3.51 -12.45
CA ASP A 199 15.61 -3.77 -12.81
C ASP A 199 16.27 -4.86 -11.95
N GLN A 200 15.88 -4.99 -10.66
CA GLN A 200 16.49 -5.89 -9.69
C GLN A 200 15.77 -7.22 -9.56
N GLY A 201 14.64 -7.39 -10.25
CA GLY A 201 13.94 -8.67 -10.24
C GLY A 201 12.59 -8.65 -10.95
N TRP A 202 12.30 -9.74 -11.63
CA TRP A 202 10.98 -10.08 -12.17
C TRP A 202 10.33 -11.11 -11.26
N ARG A 203 9.19 -10.78 -10.64
CA ARG A 203 8.62 -11.55 -9.51
C ARG A 203 7.35 -12.32 -9.82
N ILE A 204 6.84 -12.28 -11.03
CA ILE A 204 5.63 -13.00 -11.45
C ILE A 204 5.94 -14.04 -12.51
N GLU A 205 5.49 -15.28 -12.29
CA GLU A 205 5.61 -16.34 -13.30
C GLU A 205 4.76 -16.03 -14.53
N ILE A 206 5.42 -16.03 -15.71
CA ILE A 206 4.79 -15.96 -17.03
C ILE A 206 5.14 -17.25 -17.76
N LYS A 207 4.18 -18.16 -17.90
CA LYS A 207 4.43 -19.51 -18.44
C LYS A 207 4.94 -19.49 -19.87
N LYS A 208 4.49 -18.52 -20.66
CA LYS A 208 4.99 -18.33 -22.03
C LYS A 208 6.46 -17.87 -22.08
N TYR A 209 6.94 -17.22 -21.03
CA TYR A 209 8.29 -16.66 -20.96
C TYR A 209 9.02 -17.07 -19.67
N PRO A 210 9.37 -18.36 -19.51
CA PRO A 210 9.88 -18.90 -18.23
C PRO A 210 11.20 -18.27 -17.78
N LYS A 211 12.06 -17.82 -18.70
CA LYS A 211 13.32 -17.15 -18.35
C LYS A 211 13.11 -15.84 -17.57
N LEU A 212 11.93 -15.23 -17.60
CA LEU A 212 11.63 -14.04 -16.80
C LEU A 212 11.83 -14.30 -15.30
N THR A 213 11.49 -15.52 -14.83
CA THR A 213 11.68 -15.92 -13.43
C THR A 213 12.94 -16.74 -13.22
N GLU A 214 13.32 -17.58 -14.19
CA GLU A 214 14.54 -18.40 -14.11
C GLU A 214 15.82 -17.54 -14.10
N VAL A 215 15.87 -16.49 -14.89
CA VAL A 215 16.99 -15.55 -15.02
C VAL A 215 16.64 -14.22 -14.35
N GLY A 216 15.55 -13.58 -14.78
CA GLY A 216 15.15 -12.26 -14.31
C GLY A 216 14.74 -12.22 -12.84
N GLY A 217 14.39 -13.36 -12.24
CA GLY A 217 14.04 -13.47 -10.82
C GLY A 217 15.24 -13.43 -9.86
N TRP A 218 16.49 -13.41 -10.35
CA TRP A 218 17.69 -13.61 -9.53
C TRP A 218 18.80 -12.63 -9.87
N ARG A 219 19.45 -12.07 -8.83
CA ARG A 219 20.68 -11.29 -8.95
C ARG A 219 21.80 -11.90 -8.11
N GLU A 220 23.05 -11.72 -8.54
CA GLU A 220 24.21 -12.36 -7.91
C GLU A 220 24.57 -11.78 -6.56
N THR A 221 24.29 -10.50 -6.35
CA THR A 221 24.65 -9.75 -5.14
C THR A 221 23.79 -8.51 -4.98
N THR A 222 23.83 -7.90 -3.80
CA THR A 222 23.09 -6.67 -3.51
C THR A 222 24.04 -5.59 -3.00
N MET A 223 23.89 -4.34 -3.49
CA MET A 223 24.65 -3.21 -3.00
C MET A 223 24.27 -2.89 -1.55
N LEU A 224 25.28 -2.82 -0.69
CA LEU A 224 25.12 -2.44 0.70
C LEU A 224 24.96 -0.92 0.88
N PRO A 225 24.20 -0.49 1.91
CA PRO A 225 24.08 0.92 2.24
C PRO A 225 25.42 1.52 2.71
N PRO A 226 25.59 2.86 2.61
CA PRO A 226 24.68 3.78 1.93
C PRO A 226 24.83 3.72 0.41
N TYR A 227 23.81 4.20 -0.33
CA TYR A 227 23.91 4.34 -1.77
C TYR A 227 25.17 5.11 -2.18
N ARG A 228 25.89 4.61 -3.20
CA ARG A 228 27.09 5.23 -3.77
C ARG A 228 26.94 5.31 -5.29
N SER A 229 26.96 6.52 -5.83
CA SER A 229 26.89 6.75 -7.28
C SER A 229 28.13 6.25 -8.00
N LYS A 230 29.33 6.45 -7.41
CA LYS A 230 30.62 6.03 -7.98
C LYS A 230 30.85 4.54 -7.74
N ALA A 231 31.13 3.80 -8.82
CA ALA A 231 31.26 2.33 -8.80
C ALA A 231 32.35 1.85 -7.82
N GLU A 232 33.48 2.54 -7.75
CA GLU A 232 34.62 2.21 -6.89
C GLU A 232 34.34 2.38 -5.38
N GLN A 233 33.26 3.06 -5.03
CA GLN A 233 32.83 3.27 -3.64
C GLN A 233 31.73 2.29 -3.20
N ARG A 234 31.20 1.49 -4.14
CA ARG A 234 30.13 0.54 -3.86
C ARG A 234 30.66 -0.69 -3.13
N ARG A 235 29.89 -1.14 -2.15
CA ARG A 235 30.13 -2.39 -1.46
C ARG A 235 28.94 -3.31 -1.72
N TYR A 236 29.19 -4.60 -1.76
CA TYR A 236 28.21 -5.63 -2.05
C TYR A 236 28.23 -6.70 -0.95
N ASP A 237 27.10 -7.34 -0.73
CA ASP A 237 26.97 -8.42 0.25
C ASP A 237 27.57 -9.76 -0.22
N GLY A 238 27.77 -9.94 -1.53
CA GLY A 238 28.24 -11.18 -2.11
C GLY A 238 27.23 -12.35 -1.99
N ILE A 239 25.96 -12.07 -1.73
CA ILE A 239 24.93 -13.06 -1.50
C ILE A 239 23.89 -12.99 -2.64
N PRO A 240 23.64 -14.09 -3.36
CA PRO A 240 22.56 -14.12 -4.33
C PRO A 240 21.22 -13.81 -3.69
N HIS A 241 20.42 -12.96 -4.35
CA HIS A 241 19.08 -12.62 -3.90
C HIS A 241 18.09 -12.84 -5.02
N GLY A 242 16.94 -13.44 -4.70
CA GLY A 242 15.88 -13.64 -5.68
C GLY A 242 14.69 -14.40 -5.12
N GLY A 243 13.80 -14.73 -6.02
CA GLY A 243 12.53 -15.39 -5.78
C GLY A 243 11.46 -14.84 -6.72
N PHE A 244 10.36 -15.56 -6.81
CA PHE A 244 9.19 -15.15 -7.59
C PHE A 244 7.94 -15.85 -7.05
N HIS A 245 6.80 -15.35 -7.46
CA HIS A 245 5.51 -15.98 -7.19
C HIS A 245 5.10 -16.83 -8.38
N THR A 246 4.74 -18.08 -8.13
CA THR A 246 4.03 -18.91 -9.09
C THR A 246 2.65 -18.34 -9.36
N GLN A 247 2.02 -18.72 -10.48
CA GLN A 247 0.64 -18.31 -10.74
C GLN A 247 -0.33 -18.78 -9.65
N GLU A 248 -0.05 -19.91 -9.04
CA GLU A 248 -0.80 -20.47 -7.91
C GLU A 248 -0.63 -19.59 -6.65
N ASP A 249 0.59 -19.11 -6.35
CA ASP A 249 0.83 -18.16 -5.25
C ASP A 249 0.08 -16.85 -5.47
N ILE A 250 0.10 -16.33 -6.71
CA ILE A 250 -0.67 -15.11 -7.07
C ILE A 250 -2.17 -15.33 -6.83
N LYS A 251 -2.73 -16.43 -7.31
CA LYS A 251 -4.16 -16.75 -7.09
C LYS A 251 -4.50 -16.85 -5.61
N GLU A 252 -3.62 -17.47 -4.81
CA GLU A 252 -3.79 -17.57 -3.36
C GLU A 252 -3.84 -16.18 -2.71
N VAL A 253 -2.90 -15.30 -3.05
CA VAL A 253 -2.84 -13.92 -2.51
C VAL A 253 -4.05 -13.10 -2.96
N VAL A 254 -4.42 -13.17 -4.24
CA VAL A 254 -5.58 -12.44 -4.78
C VAL A 254 -6.88 -12.88 -4.13
N ASN A 255 -7.09 -14.19 -3.94
CA ASN A 255 -8.26 -14.72 -3.24
C ASN A 255 -8.27 -14.30 -1.76
N TYR A 256 -7.12 -14.35 -1.10
CA TYR A 256 -6.95 -13.92 0.29
C TYR A 256 -7.27 -12.45 0.49
N ALA A 257 -6.88 -11.60 -0.47
CA ALA A 257 -7.21 -10.18 -0.51
C ALA A 257 -8.73 -9.96 -0.75
N ALA A 258 -9.31 -10.68 -1.71
CA ALA A 258 -10.73 -10.58 -2.06
C ALA A 258 -11.64 -10.93 -0.87
N GLU A 259 -11.27 -11.90 -0.04
CA GLU A 259 -11.97 -12.22 1.21
C GLU A 259 -11.95 -11.08 2.23
N ARG A 260 -11.05 -10.10 2.07
CA ARG A 260 -10.89 -8.90 2.90
C ARG A 260 -11.37 -7.63 2.20
N PHE A 261 -12.04 -7.79 1.04
CA PHE A 261 -12.48 -6.67 0.20
C PHE A 261 -11.32 -5.75 -0.23
N ILE A 262 -10.13 -6.33 -0.46
CA ILE A 262 -8.96 -5.65 -0.98
C ILE A 262 -8.75 -6.07 -2.43
N THR A 263 -8.65 -5.08 -3.31
CA THR A 263 -8.25 -5.28 -4.71
C THR A 263 -6.73 -5.29 -4.82
N VAL A 264 -6.17 -6.29 -5.49
CA VAL A 264 -4.75 -6.32 -5.83
C VAL A 264 -4.55 -5.77 -7.23
N VAL A 265 -3.80 -4.67 -7.35
CA VAL A 265 -3.42 -4.03 -8.62
C VAL A 265 -1.98 -4.40 -8.91
N PRO A 266 -1.71 -5.24 -9.94
CA PRO A 266 -0.34 -5.60 -10.30
C PRO A 266 0.32 -4.46 -11.06
N GLU A 267 1.64 -4.30 -10.88
CA GLU A 267 2.46 -3.43 -11.69
C GLU A 267 3.43 -4.25 -12.55
N ILE A 268 3.41 -3.96 -13.85
CA ILE A 268 4.31 -4.50 -14.87
C ILE A 268 4.99 -3.32 -15.56
N GLU A 269 6.26 -3.15 -15.29
CA GLU A 269 7.03 -1.99 -15.72
C GLU A 269 7.28 -1.93 -17.22
N VAL A 270 7.03 -0.75 -17.81
CA VAL A 270 7.35 -0.40 -19.20
C VAL A 270 7.36 1.13 -19.36
N PRO A 271 8.29 1.72 -20.12
CA PRO A 271 9.39 1.11 -20.87
C PRO A 271 10.73 1.08 -20.13
N GLY A 272 10.84 1.78 -18.99
CA GLY A 272 11.99 1.76 -18.08
C GLY A 272 11.98 0.54 -17.17
N HIS A 273 12.89 0.53 -16.18
CA HIS A 273 13.01 -0.53 -15.15
C HIS A 273 13.01 -1.95 -15.73
N ALA A 274 13.77 -2.13 -16.83
CA ALA A 274 13.66 -3.25 -17.75
C ALA A 274 14.73 -4.33 -17.57
N ARG A 275 15.79 -4.09 -16.78
CA ARG A 275 17.01 -4.91 -16.79
C ARG A 275 16.78 -6.38 -16.48
N ALA A 276 15.87 -6.70 -15.54
CA ALA A 276 15.58 -8.11 -15.23
C ALA A 276 14.98 -8.85 -16.43
N ALA A 277 14.06 -8.21 -17.15
CA ALA A 277 13.49 -8.77 -18.37
C ALA A 277 14.49 -8.83 -19.53
N LEU A 278 15.33 -7.80 -19.68
CA LEU A 278 16.37 -7.75 -20.73
C LEU A 278 17.50 -8.76 -20.48
N ALA A 279 17.82 -9.05 -19.23
CA ALA A 279 18.74 -10.15 -18.88
C ALA A 279 18.19 -11.52 -19.33
N ALA A 280 16.88 -11.70 -19.22
CA ALA A 280 16.20 -12.93 -19.63
C ALA A 280 15.98 -13.02 -21.15
N TYR A 281 15.64 -11.90 -21.79
CA TYR A 281 15.27 -11.79 -23.21
C TYR A 281 15.94 -10.56 -23.84
N PRO A 282 17.25 -10.62 -24.16
CA PRO A 282 18.02 -9.47 -24.66
C PRO A 282 17.47 -8.82 -25.92
N GLN A 283 16.78 -9.58 -26.79
CA GLN A 283 16.18 -9.07 -28.04
C GLN A 283 15.10 -8.00 -27.83
N LEU A 284 14.53 -7.92 -26.60
CA LEU A 284 13.55 -6.88 -26.22
C LEU A 284 14.21 -5.52 -25.95
N GLY A 285 15.54 -5.49 -25.78
CA GLY A 285 16.33 -4.27 -25.61
C GLY A 285 16.71 -3.62 -26.94
N ASN A 286 17.27 -2.40 -26.84
CA ASN A 286 17.74 -1.66 -28.03
C ASN A 286 19.09 -2.17 -28.53
N PHE A 287 19.92 -2.72 -27.64
CA PHE A 287 21.28 -3.20 -27.92
C PHE A 287 21.49 -4.60 -27.30
N PRO A 288 20.95 -5.66 -27.92
CA PRO A 288 20.99 -7.02 -27.37
C PRO A 288 22.39 -7.56 -27.08
N GLU A 289 23.40 -7.05 -27.82
CA GLU A 289 24.80 -7.45 -27.68
C GLU A 289 25.47 -6.97 -26.39
N GLN A 290 24.85 -6.07 -25.63
CA GLN A 290 25.45 -5.53 -24.40
C GLN A 290 25.41 -6.48 -23.20
N ASN A 291 24.77 -7.67 -23.32
CA ASN A 291 24.69 -8.67 -22.26
C ASN A 291 24.26 -8.08 -20.91
N VAL A 292 23.10 -7.46 -20.89
CA VAL A 292 22.52 -6.87 -19.68
C VAL A 292 22.32 -7.94 -18.61
N THR A 293 22.68 -7.63 -17.36
CA THR A 293 22.45 -8.49 -16.20
C THR A 293 21.38 -7.89 -15.29
N VAL A 294 20.73 -8.73 -14.48
CA VAL A 294 19.82 -8.26 -13.42
C VAL A 294 20.58 -7.30 -12.49
N ALA A 295 19.98 -6.15 -12.17
CA ALA A 295 20.68 -5.12 -11.43
C ALA A 295 20.95 -5.51 -9.98
N SER A 296 22.19 -5.25 -9.53
CA SER A 296 22.61 -5.41 -8.13
C SER A 296 22.68 -4.08 -7.39
N ILE A 297 22.33 -2.99 -8.05
CA ILE A 297 22.38 -1.62 -7.53
C ILE A 297 21.01 -0.94 -7.69
N TRP A 298 20.82 0.15 -6.95
CA TRP A 298 19.62 0.97 -7.00
C TRP A 298 19.75 2.13 -8.00
N GLY A 299 18.63 2.74 -8.35
CA GLY A 299 18.54 3.91 -9.22
C GLY A 299 18.07 3.60 -10.63
N VAL A 300 18.08 4.63 -11.47
CA VAL A 300 17.60 4.57 -12.86
C VAL A 300 18.69 4.00 -13.76
N HIS A 301 18.37 2.97 -14.51
CA HIS A 301 19.26 2.32 -15.47
C HIS A 301 18.96 2.79 -16.90
N ARG A 302 19.97 2.75 -17.78
CA ARG A 302 19.84 3.26 -19.16
C ARG A 302 19.10 2.32 -20.08
N GLU A 303 19.14 1.04 -19.76
CA GLU A 303 18.58 -0.04 -20.55
C GLU A 303 17.06 -0.01 -20.46
N VAL A 304 16.41 0.20 -21.60
CA VAL A 304 14.96 0.27 -21.72
C VAL A 304 14.48 -0.66 -22.82
N PHE A 305 13.22 -1.06 -22.77
CA PHE A 305 12.61 -1.84 -23.84
C PHE A 305 12.66 -1.09 -25.18
N ASN A 306 12.92 -1.83 -26.25
CA ASN A 306 12.76 -1.31 -27.62
C ASN A 306 11.26 -1.21 -27.97
N VAL A 307 10.96 -0.44 -29.01
CA VAL A 307 9.59 -0.14 -29.45
C VAL A 307 9.14 -0.95 -30.67
N SER A 308 9.69 -2.17 -30.83
CA SER A 308 9.34 -3.06 -31.95
C SER A 308 7.96 -3.69 -31.75
N ASP A 309 7.38 -4.20 -32.84
CA ASP A 309 6.12 -4.95 -32.76
C ASP A 309 6.27 -6.25 -31.97
N GLU A 310 7.46 -6.86 -31.99
CA GLU A 310 7.80 -8.03 -31.15
C GLU A 310 7.72 -7.71 -29.66
N THR A 311 8.27 -6.57 -29.23
CA THR A 311 8.19 -6.11 -27.83
C THR A 311 6.75 -5.79 -27.42
N ILE A 312 5.99 -5.17 -28.30
CA ILE A 312 4.56 -4.91 -28.05
C ILE A 312 3.79 -6.23 -27.90
N GLN A 313 4.08 -7.22 -28.77
CA GLN A 313 3.45 -8.53 -28.67
C GLN A 313 3.87 -9.29 -27.40
N PHE A 314 5.15 -9.22 -27.00
CA PHE A 314 5.62 -9.76 -25.73
C PHE A 314 4.79 -9.24 -24.55
N PHE A 315 4.59 -7.92 -24.46
CA PHE A 315 3.78 -7.36 -23.37
C PHE A 315 2.31 -7.75 -23.46
N LYS A 316 1.73 -7.87 -24.64
CA LYS A 316 0.35 -8.38 -24.79
C LYS A 316 0.23 -9.81 -24.27
N ASP A 317 1.20 -10.66 -24.55
CA ASP A 317 1.25 -12.03 -24.04
C ASP A 317 1.41 -12.08 -22.52
N VAL A 318 2.29 -11.24 -21.96
CA VAL A 318 2.43 -11.08 -20.50
C VAL A 318 1.11 -10.61 -19.88
N LEU A 319 0.49 -9.59 -20.46
CA LEU A 319 -0.78 -9.05 -19.98
C LEU A 319 -1.93 -10.06 -20.05
N ASP A 320 -1.97 -10.95 -21.05
CA ASP A 320 -3.00 -12.00 -21.11
C ASP A 320 -2.91 -12.93 -19.90
N GLU A 321 -1.70 -13.32 -19.46
CA GLU A 321 -1.53 -14.12 -18.26
C GLU A 321 -1.81 -13.32 -16.98
N VAL A 322 -1.36 -12.07 -16.90
CA VAL A 322 -1.65 -11.17 -15.76
C VAL A 322 -3.16 -10.95 -15.60
N LEU A 323 -3.88 -10.70 -16.70
CA LEU A 323 -5.33 -10.47 -16.66
C LEU A 323 -6.13 -11.71 -16.22
N ALA A 324 -5.59 -12.91 -16.46
CA ALA A 324 -6.19 -14.16 -15.97
C ALA A 324 -5.99 -14.35 -14.45
N LEU A 325 -4.97 -13.74 -13.88
CA LEU A 325 -4.63 -13.86 -12.46
C LEU A 325 -5.25 -12.75 -11.60
N PHE A 326 -5.37 -11.54 -12.13
CA PHE A 326 -5.81 -10.36 -11.39
C PHE A 326 -7.17 -9.85 -11.90
N PRO A 327 -8.23 -9.93 -11.09
CA PRO A 327 -9.56 -9.43 -11.46
C PRO A 327 -9.67 -7.91 -11.39
N SER A 328 -8.62 -7.21 -10.99
CA SER A 328 -8.59 -5.74 -10.87
C SER A 328 -9.00 -5.05 -12.17
N LYS A 329 -9.80 -4.00 -12.04
CA LYS A 329 -10.12 -3.11 -13.16
C LYS A 329 -8.86 -2.37 -13.67
N PHE A 330 -7.92 -2.10 -12.78
CA PHE A 330 -6.69 -1.36 -13.09
C PHE A 330 -5.51 -2.32 -13.19
N ILE A 331 -4.65 -2.08 -14.19
CA ILE A 331 -3.33 -2.70 -14.34
C ILE A 331 -2.33 -1.55 -14.40
N HIS A 332 -1.35 -1.56 -13.49
CA HIS A 332 -0.31 -0.54 -13.47
C HIS A 332 0.80 -0.93 -14.45
N MET A 333 1.16 0.02 -15.31
CA MET A 333 2.15 -0.19 -16.38
C MET A 333 3.42 0.65 -16.16
N GLY A 334 3.68 1.07 -14.91
CA GLY A 334 4.83 1.91 -14.58
C GLY A 334 4.85 3.22 -15.37
N GLY A 335 5.84 3.41 -16.19
CA GLY A 335 6.02 4.56 -17.08
C GLY A 335 6.96 5.63 -16.54
N ASP A 336 7.43 5.44 -15.31
CA ASP A 336 8.33 6.34 -14.61
C ASP A 336 9.78 6.24 -15.10
N GLU A 337 10.52 7.30 -14.84
CA GLU A 337 11.99 7.39 -14.92
C GLU A 337 12.62 6.76 -16.19
N CYS A 338 11.87 6.63 -17.30
CA CYS A 338 12.36 6.03 -18.53
C CYS A 338 13.44 6.91 -19.20
N PRO A 339 14.73 6.52 -19.18
CA PRO A 339 15.76 7.29 -19.85
C PRO A 339 15.63 7.21 -21.36
N LYS A 340 15.75 8.32 -22.03
CA LYS A 340 15.66 8.40 -23.51
C LYS A 340 16.99 8.10 -24.20
N TYR A 341 18.04 7.80 -23.43
CA TYR A 341 19.40 7.63 -23.89
C TYR A 341 19.56 6.58 -24.98
N GLU A 342 19.00 5.37 -24.77
CA GLU A 342 19.08 4.29 -25.76
C GLU A 342 18.20 4.56 -26.97
N TRP A 343 16.97 5.04 -26.78
CA TRP A 343 16.09 5.37 -27.89
C TRP A 343 16.68 6.45 -28.81
N ALA A 344 17.38 7.43 -28.25
CA ALA A 344 18.07 8.45 -29.05
C ALA A 344 19.22 7.89 -29.91
N ARG A 345 19.65 6.64 -29.67
CA ARG A 345 20.75 5.95 -30.37
C ARG A 345 20.31 4.72 -31.14
N SER A 346 19.04 4.36 -31.03
CA SER A 346 18.48 3.16 -31.61
C SER A 346 17.90 3.40 -33.00
N GLU A 347 18.41 2.72 -34.02
CA GLU A 347 17.82 2.74 -35.35
C GLU A 347 16.37 2.24 -35.34
N LYS A 348 16.04 1.26 -34.50
CA LYS A 348 14.66 0.78 -34.31
C LYS A 348 13.75 1.89 -33.80
N ALA A 349 14.20 2.67 -32.81
CA ALA A 349 13.43 3.79 -32.28
C ALA A 349 13.26 4.90 -33.31
N LEU A 350 14.33 5.25 -34.04
CA LEU A 350 14.26 6.23 -35.13
C LEU A 350 13.28 5.80 -36.24
N ALA A 351 13.37 4.54 -36.67
CA ALA A 351 12.46 3.98 -37.68
C ALA A 351 11.00 4.07 -37.19
N ARG A 352 10.73 3.74 -35.91
CA ARG A 352 9.39 3.86 -35.33
C ARG A 352 8.92 5.30 -35.28
N MET A 353 9.76 6.25 -34.85
CA MET A 353 9.42 7.67 -34.81
C MET A 353 9.07 8.22 -36.20
N LYS A 354 9.80 7.79 -37.26
CA LYS A 354 9.48 8.11 -38.66
C LYS A 354 8.14 7.52 -39.09
N GLN A 355 7.93 6.23 -38.79
CA GLN A 355 6.70 5.51 -39.15
C GLN A 355 5.45 6.18 -38.58
N ILE A 356 5.51 6.62 -37.29
CA ILE A 356 4.39 7.27 -36.60
C ILE A 356 4.41 8.80 -36.73
N LYS A 357 5.27 9.34 -37.61
CA LYS A 357 5.37 10.75 -37.97
C LYS A 357 5.70 11.70 -36.80
N LEU A 358 6.43 11.21 -35.80
CA LEU A 358 6.98 12.07 -34.75
C LEU A 358 8.19 12.87 -35.19
N VAL A 359 8.85 12.42 -36.26
CA VAL A 359 9.98 13.11 -36.90
C VAL A 359 9.85 13.04 -38.42
N PRO A 360 10.49 13.95 -39.18
CA PRO A 360 10.55 13.90 -40.63
C PRO A 360 11.20 12.59 -41.13
N ALA A 361 10.89 12.22 -42.38
CA ALA A 361 11.42 10.99 -42.99
C ALA A 361 12.95 11.00 -43.17
N ASP A 362 13.54 12.16 -43.31
CA ASP A 362 14.98 12.43 -43.47
C ASP A 362 15.72 12.62 -42.13
N ALA A 363 15.01 12.60 -40.97
CA ALA A 363 15.65 12.69 -39.65
C ALA A 363 16.69 11.58 -39.45
N THR A 364 17.77 11.91 -38.77
CA THR A 364 18.88 10.98 -38.49
C THR A 364 19.04 10.81 -36.98
N LEU A 365 19.78 9.78 -36.52
CA LEU A 365 20.17 9.67 -35.14
C LEU A 365 20.94 10.90 -34.63
N GLU A 366 21.78 11.49 -35.48
CA GLU A 366 22.52 12.70 -35.16
C GLU A 366 21.57 13.88 -34.85
N THR A 367 20.51 14.04 -35.64
CA THR A 367 19.46 15.05 -35.40
C THR A 367 18.81 14.88 -34.04
N ILE A 368 18.49 13.62 -33.67
CA ILE A 368 17.86 13.30 -32.39
C ILE A 368 18.83 13.55 -31.22
N GLN A 369 20.09 13.08 -31.34
CA GLN A 369 21.10 13.17 -30.28
C GLN A 369 21.60 14.59 -30.03
N ASN A 370 21.64 15.42 -31.09
CA ASN A 370 22.19 16.78 -31.00
C ASN A 370 21.09 17.86 -30.94
N TYR A 371 19.90 17.48 -30.54
CA TYR A 371 18.79 18.42 -30.36
C TYR A 371 19.14 19.52 -29.36
N VAL A 372 18.83 20.75 -29.73
CA VAL A 372 18.90 21.92 -28.86
C VAL A 372 17.51 22.54 -28.72
N ASP A 373 17.17 22.96 -27.51
CA ASP A 373 15.89 23.60 -27.23
C ASP A 373 15.82 25.05 -27.79
N ALA A 374 14.68 25.70 -27.61
CA ALA A 374 14.47 27.08 -28.05
C ALA A 374 15.44 28.10 -27.42
N ASN A 375 16.13 27.73 -26.33
CA ASN A 375 17.13 28.55 -25.65
C ASN A 375 18.56 28.20 -26.06
N GLY A 376 18.73 27.33 -27.09
CA GLY A 376 20.04 26.86 -27.55
C GLY A 376 20.77 25.90 -26.61
N LYS A 377 20.07 25.31 -25.63
CA LYS A 377 20.63 24.29 -24.75
C LYS A 377 20.41 22.89 -25.30
N ARG A 378 21.41 22.02 -25.13
CA ARG A 378 21.25 20.60 -25.45
C ARG A 378 20.16 19.99 -24.55
N ALA A 379 19.18 19.36 -25.15
CA ALA A 379 18.03 18.77 -24.48
C ALA A 379 17.62 17.43 -25.11
N GLU A 380 16.76 16.69 -24.45
CA GLU A 380 16.12 15.53 -25.07
C GLU A 380 15.17 15.97 -26.20
N HIS A 381 15.22 15.27 -27.31
CA HIS A 381 14.35 15.58 -28.45
C HIS A 381 12.88 15.27 -28.08
N PRO A 382 11.94 16.21 -28.28
CA PRO A 382 10.53 16.02 -27.88
C PRO A 382 9.86 14.77 -28.47
N ALA A 383 10.28 14.30 -29.64
CA ALA A 383 9.80 13.07 -30.25
C ALA A 383 10.04 11.83 -29.38
N LEU A 384 11.03 11.83 -28.47
CA LEU A 384 11.31 10.72 -27.56
C LEU A 384 10.23 10.60 -26.49
N HIS A 385 9.70 11.72 -25.99
CA HIS A 385 8.53 11.74 -25.10
C HIS A 385 7.26 11.31 -25.86
N GLY A 386 7.10 11.78 -27.10
CA GLY A 386 6.02 11.31 -27.97
C GLY A 386 6.09 9.80 -28.26
N LEU A 387 7.31 9.24 -28.38
CA LEU A 387 7.52 7.81 -28.57
C LEU A 387 7.09 7.01 -27.34
N GLN A 388 7.41 7.49 -26.12
CA GLN A 388 6.93 6.86 -24.89
C GLN A 388 5.40 6.90 -24.79
N SER A 389 4.80 8.05 -25.03
CA SER A 389 3.34 8.20 -25.06
C SER A 389 2.69 7.25 -26.07
N TRP A 390 3.23 7.15 -27.29
CA TRP A 390 2.76 6.20 -28.27
C TRP A 390 2.87 4.75 -27.79
N PHE A 391 3.99 4.39 -27.17
CA PHE A 391 4.24 3.03 -26.68
C PHE A 391 3.27 2.65 -25.55
N VAL A 392 3.10 3.51 -24.57
CA VAL A 392 2.11 3.32 -23.47
C VAL A 392 0.68 3.20 -24.03
N LYS A 393 0.35 3.98 -25.04
CA LYS A 393 -0.97 3.93 -25.69
C LYS A 393 -1.28 2.57 -26.35
N GLN A 394 -0.27 1.79 -26.77
CA GLN A 394 -0.50 0.43 -27.28
C GLN A 394 -1.11 -0.45 -26.18
N PHE A 395 -0.64 -0.30 -24.94
CA PHE A 395 -1.12 -1.08 -23.79
C PHE A 395 -2.44 -0.53 -23.23
N ASP A 396 -2.64 0.79 -23.22
CA ASP A 396 -3.94 1.39 -22.89
C ASP A 396 -5.05 0.85 -23.80
N THR A 397 -4.82 0.89 -25.12
CA THR A 397 -5.74 0.34 -26.12
C THR A 397 -5.98 -1.16 -25.91
N TYR A 398 -4.91 -1.92 -25.65
CA TYR A 398 -5.03 -3.35 -25.42
C TYR A 398 -5.83 -3.68 -24.17
N LEU A 399 -5.51 -3.04 -23.03
CA LEU A 399 -6.23 -3.21 -21.77
C LEU A 399 -7.70 -2.81 -21.88
N ALA A 400 -7.98 -1.68 -22.59
CA ALA A 400 -9.36 -1.25 -22.86
C ALA A 400 -10.15 -2.30 -23.66
N SER A 401 -9.53 -2.96 -24.65
CA SER A 401 -10.16 -4.05 -25.42
C SER A 401 -10.51 -5.27 -24.55
N LYS A 402 -9.83 -5.43 -23.42
CA LYS A 402 -10.09 -6.49 -22.41
C LYS A 402 -11.00 -6.01 -21.25
N GLY A 403 -11.57 -4.80 -21.34
CA GLY A 403 -12.41 -4.21 -20.29
C GLY A 403 -11.66 -3.76 -19.05
N ARG A 404 -10.34 -3.52 -19.18
CA ARG A 404 -9.47 -3.04 -18.09
C ARG A 404 -9.02 -1.62 -18.37
N ARG A 405 -8.39 -0.97 -17.38
CA ARG A 405 -7.87 0.38 -17.49
C ARG A 405 -6.39 0.40 -17.13
N LEU A 406 -5.62 1.11 -17.91
CA LEU A 406 -4.25 1.43 -17.59
C LEU A 406 -4.20 2.45 -16.46
N ILE A 407 -3.30 2.24 -15.50
CA ILE A 407 -2.82 3.26 -14.58
C ILE A 407 -1.30 3.30 -14.71
N GLY A 408 -0.69 4.49 -14.59
CA GLY A 408 0.76 4.65 -14.63
C GLY A 408 1.19 5.85 -13.83
N TRP A 409 2.49 5.93 -13.53
CA TRP A 409 3.09 7.05 -12.85
C TRP A 409 2.94 8.34 -13.67
N ASP A 410 3.10 9.51 -13.06
CA ASP A 410 2.72 10.78 -13.70
C ASP A 410 3.59 11.18 -14.91
N GLU A 411 4.67 10.46 -15.22
CA GLU A 411 5.44 10.61 -16.47
C GLU A 411 4.64 10.24 -17.71
N ILE A 412 3.56 9.44 -17.60
CA ILE A 412 2.68 9.15 -18.73
C ILE A 412 1.95 10.39 -19.26
N LEU A 413 1.97 11.51 -18.54
CA LEU A 413 1.51 12.81 -19.00
C LEU A 413 2.43 13.41 -20.07
N GLU A 414 3.71 13.05 -20.06
CA GLU A 414 4.71 13.57 -20.98
C GLU A 414 4.47 13.05 -22.40
N GLY A 415 4.42 13.95 -23.38
CA GLY A 415 4.13 13.58 -24.78
C GLY A 415 2.67 13.28 -25.11
N GLY A 416 1.76 13.41 -24.12
CA GLY A 416 0.31 13.27 -24.29
C GLY A 416 -0.26 12.01 -23.65
N LEU A 417 -1.25 12.18 -22.78
CA LEU A 417 -1.91 11.11 -22.03
C LEU A 417 -2.82 10.26 -22.94
N ALA A 418 -2.80 8.94 -22.74
CA ALA A 418 -3.75 8.04 -23.39
C ALA A 418 -5.17 8.28 -22.85
N PRO A 419 -6.23 8.24 -23.70
CA PRO A 419 -7.58 8.68 -23.34
C PRO A 419 -8.20 7.93 -22.13
N GLY A 420 -7.88 6.65 -21.97
CA GLY A 420 -8.41 5.80 -20.89
C GLY A 420 -7.55 5.78 -19.63
N ALA A 421 -6.36 6.32 -19.68
CA ALA A 421 -5.37 6.17 -18.62
C ALA A 421 -5.76 6.91 -17.34
N THR A 422 -5.42 6.29 -16.23
CA THR A 422 -5.47 6.87 -14.87
C THR A 422 -4.04 7.23 -14.46
N VAL A 423 -3.86 8.36 -13.80
CA VAL A 423 -2.54 8.86 -13.41
C VAL A 423 -2.28 8.60 -11.92
N MET A 424 -1.13 8.00 -11.59
CA MET A 424 -0.63 7.95 -10.21
C MET A 424 0.43 9.04 -10.03
N SER A 425 0.09 10.09 -9.26
CA SER A 425 0.94 11.28 -9.10
C SER A 425 1.90 11.10 -7.94
N TRP A 426 3.20 10.96 -8.23
CA TRP A 426 4.24 10.73 -7.23
C TRP A 426 5.25 11.87 -7.10
N ARG A 427 5.57 12.58 -8.19
CA ARG A 427 6.50 13.73 -8.21
C ARG A 427 5.88 15.00 -7.60
N GLY A 428 5.24 14.87 -6.45
CA GLY A 428 4.42 15.90 -5.82
C GLY A 428 2.95 15.78 -6.22
N GLU A 429 2.25 16.91 -6.33
CA GLU A 429 0.81 16.96 -6.60
C GLU A 429 0.49 17.50 -8.00
N ASP A 430 1.45 18.14 -8.67
CA ASP A 430 1.21 18.88 -9.91
C ASP A 430 0.74 17.97 -11.05
N GLY A 431 1.28 16.76 -11.18
CA GLY A 431 0.83 15.78 -12.19
C GLY A 431 -0.63 15.38 -11.97
N GLY A 432 -1.00 15.12 -10.71
CA GLY A 432 -2.37 14.79 -10.33
C GLY A 432 -3.34 15.95 -10.56
N ILE A 433 -2.94 17.17 -10.22
CA ILE A 433 -3.73 18.38 -10.49
C ILE A 433 -3.98 18.57 -11.98
N ALA A 434 -2.93 18.42 -12.79
CA ALA A 434 -3.04 18.54 -14.26
C ALA A 434 -4.00 17.48 -14.84
N ALA A 435 -3.82 16.21 -14.46
CA ALA A 435 -4.65 15.11 -14.95
C ALA A 435 -6.12 15.24 -14.51
N ALA A 436 -6.39 15.56 -13.24
CA ALA A 436 -7.75 15.74 -12.74
C ALA A 436 -8.48 16.90 -13.45
N ASN A 437 -7.80 18.03 -13.63
CA ASN A 437 -8.37 19.18 -14.34
C ASN A 437 -8.65 18.88 -15.83
N LEU A 438 -7.91 17.95 -16.44
CA LEU A 438 -8.19 17.44 -17.79
C LEU A 438 -9.34 16.40 -17.80
N GLY A 439 -9.81 15.93 -16.65
CA GLY A 439 -10.89 14.97 -16.53
C GLY A 439 -10.44 13.51 -16.50
N HIS A 440 -9.16 13.24 -16.22
CA HIS A 440 -8.63 11.90 -15.97
C HIS A 440 -8.69 11.54 -14.48
N ASP A 441 -8.96 10.27 -14.21
CA ASP A 441 -8.92 9.78 -12.83
C ASP A 441 -7.47 9.77 -12.31
N VAL A 442 -7.31 10.05 -11.01
CA VAL A 442 -6.01 10.23 -10.36
C VAL A 442 -5.95 9.50 -9.03
N VAL A 443 -4.82 8.89 -8.73
CA VAL A 443 -4.43 8.42 -7.40
C VAL A 443 -3.25 9.26 -6.92
N MET A 444 -3.37 9.87 -5.75
CA MET A 444 -2.30 10.68 -5.17
C MET A 444 -1.31 9.81 -4.41
N ALA A 445 -0.03 9.90 -4.76
CA ALA A 445 1.07 9.13 -4.20
C ALA A 445 2.30 10.00 -3.89
N SER A 446 2.08 11.31 -3.59
CA SER A 446 3.10 12.33 -3.46
C SER A 446 4.31 11.90 -2.62
N ASN A 447 5.51 11.94 -3.20
CA ASN A 447 6.75 11.58 -2.53
C ASN A 447 7.09 12.49 -1.35
N GLY A 448 6.51 13.67 -1.28
CA GLY A 448 6.66 14.59 -0.16
C GLY A 448 5.92 14.16 1.11
N TYR A 449 4.94 13.25 1.03
CA TYR A 449 4.05 12.87 2.13
C TYR A 449 3.86 11.35 2.31
N LEU A 450 3.94 10.58 1.22
CA LEU A 450 3.43 9.20 1.15
C LEU A 450 4.50 8.15 0.78
N TYR A 451 5.78 8.55 0.65
CA TYR A 451 6.89 7.62 0.48
C TYR A 451 7.34 7.10 1.84
N LEU A 452 6.74 6.00 2.25
CA LEU A 452 6.94 5.42 3.57
C LEU A 452 8.24 4.60 3.68
N ASP A 453 9.03 4.56 2.63
CA ASP A 453 10.42 4.09 2.61
C ASP A 453 11.43 5.17 3.07
N TYR A 454 10.98 6.43 3.30
CA TYR A 454 11.80 7.53 3.82
C TYR A 454 11.95 7.47 5.34
N TYR A 455 13.00 8.16 5.86
CA TYR A 455 13.25 8.27 7.29
C TYR A 455 12.04 8.81 8.07
N GLN A 456 11.78 8.24 9.23
CA GLN A 456 10.72 8.68 10.15
C GLN A 456 11.24 9.66 11.21
N GLU A 457 12.55 9.75 11.38
CA GLU A 457 13.23 10.71 12.23
C GLU A 457 14.25 11.52 11.41
N ARG A 458 14.46 12.78 11.79
CA ARG A 458 15.40 13.65 11.08
C ARG A 458 16.81 13.13 11.25
N GLN A 459 17.55 12.94 10.17
CA GLN A 459 18.98 12.62 10.21
C GLN A 459 19.75 13.69 11.01
N GLY A 460 20.66 13.26 11.88
CA GLY A 460 21.40 14.14 12.77
C GLY A 460 20.69 14.50 14.08
N ALA A 461 19.47 13.99 14.33
CA ALA A 461 18.84 14.12 15.63
C ALA A 461 19.68 13.44 16.73
N PRO A 462 19.67 13.94 17.98
CA PRO A 462 20.31 13.26 19.09
C PRO A 462 19.79 11.84 19.23
N ASN A 463 20.68 10.86 19.28
CA ASN A 463 20.34 9.43 19.35
C ASN A 463 19.61 8.87 18.10
N PHE A 464 19.82 9.46 16.92
CA PHE A 464 19.30 8.95 15.66
C PHE A 464 19.64 7.46 15.47
N ARG A 465 18.63 6.60 15.35
CA ARG A 465 18.73 5.13 15.24
C ARG A 465 17.75 4.55 14.23
N GLU A 466 17.45 5.30 13.18
CA GLU A 466 16.64 4.76 12.10
C GLU A 466 17.46 3.79 11.25
N PRO A 467 16.82 2.76 10.69
CA PRO A 467 17.45 1.91 9.69
C PRO A 467 17.79 2.72 8.42
N TRP A 468 18.72 2.21 7.61
CA TRP A 468 19.04 2.83 6.33
C TRP A 468 17.78 2.93 5.45
N THR A 469 17.63 4.08 4.79
CA THR A 469 16.59 4.35 3.79
C THR A 469 17.19 4.95 2.53
N ILE A 470 16.42 5.06 1.47
CA ILE A 470 16.85 5.72 0.23
C ILE A 470 17.13 7.22 0.44
N GLY A 471 16.56 7.83 1.46
CA GLY A 471 16.67 9.25 1.79
C GLY A 471 15.36 9.84 2.29
N GLY A 472 15.21 11.15 2.18
CA GLY A 472 14.00 11.86 2.55
C GLY A 472 13.67 11.87 4.06
N TYR A 473 12.58 12.55 4.44
CA TYR A 473 12.10 12.60 5.83
C TYR A 473 10.59 12.82 5.85
N ILE A 474 9.87 11.82 6.31
CA ILE A 474 8.40 11.84 6.43
C ILE A 474 8.01 11.29 7.81
N PRO A 475 7.89 12.16 8.82
CA PRO A 475 7.35 11.77 10.12
C PRO A 475 5.84 11.48 10.05
N LEU A 476 5.32 10.84 11.09
CA LEU A 476 3.91 10.47 11.22
C LEU A 476 2.96 11.64 10.95
N GLU A 477 3.23 12.80 11.57
CA GLU A 477 2.41 14.01 11.42
C GLU A 477 2.35 14.49 9.96
N LYS A 478 3.46 14.37 9.22
CA LYS A 478 3.50 14.79 7.81
C LYS A 478 2.61 13.92 6.94
N THR A 479 2.59 12.61 7.14
CA THR A 479 1.66 11.72 6.45
C THR A 479 0.21 12.05 6.81
N TYR A 480 -0.09 12.31 8.10
CA TYR A 480 -1.42 12.67 8.54
C TYR A 480 -1.90 14.02 7.97
N SER A 481 -0.99 14.97 7.76
CA SER A 481 -1.31 16.31 7.22
C SER A 481 -1.71 16.30 5.74
N PHE A 482 -1.40 15.22 5.02
CA PHE A 482 -1.67 15.13 3.58
C PHE A 482 -3.17 15.33 3.25
N GLU A 483 -3.45 16.06 2.18
CA GLU A 483 -4.80 16.24 1.64
C GLU A 483 -4.85 15.74 0.18
N PRO A 484 -5.59 14.65 -0.10
CA PRO A 484 -5.64 14.09 -1.45
C PRO A 484 -6.27 14.99 -2.52
N ILE A 485 -7.09 15.96 -2.13
CA ILE A 485 -7.70 16.93 -3.06
C ILE A 485 -7.08 18.30 -2.82
N PRO A 486 -5.98 18.66 -3.55
CA PRO A 486 -5.40 20.01 -3.48
C PRO A 486 -6.39 21.08 -3.92
N ASP A 487 -6.31 22.27 -3.32
CA ASP A 487 -7.18 23.41 -3.65
C ASP A 487 -7.06 23.91 -5.10
N LYS A 488 -5.99 23.54 -5.80
CA LYS A 488 -5.76 23.84 -7.23
C LYS A 488 -6.60 22.97 -8.18
N ILE A 489 -7.26 21.93 -7.70
CA ILE A 489 -8.20 21.13 -8.49
C ILE A 489 -9.54 21.83 -8.47
N ALA A 490 -10.11 22.06 -9.66
CA ALA A 490 -11.42 22.69 -9.79
C ALA A 490 -12.49 21.84 -9.06
N PRO A 491 -13.46 22.46 -8.36
CA PRO A 491 -14.44 21.74 -7.53
C PRO A 491 -15.23 20.65 -8.28
N ASP A 492 -15.60 20.91 -9.54
CA ASP A 492 -16.29 19.95 -10.41
C ASP A 492 -15.40 18.79 -10.87
N LYS A 493 -14.07 18.94 -10.74
CA LYS A 493 -13.03 17.96 -11.09
C LYS A 493 -12.56 17.14 -9.89
N ALA A 494 -12.89 17.52 -8.66
CA ALA A 494 -12.51 16.79 -7.44
C ALA A 494 -12.93 15.32 -7.45
N LYS A 495 -14.02 14.98 -8.15
CA LYS A 495 -14.52 13.60 -8.35
C LYS A 495 -13.54 12.68 -9.07
N HIS A 496 -12.56 13.22 -9.79
CA HIS A 496 -11.53 12.46 -10.49
C HIS A 496 -10.40 12.03 -9.55
N VAL A 497 -10.28 12.60 -8.36
CA VAL A 497 -9.35 12.12 -7.34
C VAL A 497 -9.95 10.88 -6.67
N LEU A 498 -9.49 9.71 -7.09
CA LEU A 498 -9.97 8.43 -6.54
C LEU A 498 -9.57 8.23 -5.09
N GLY A 499 -8.45 8.82 -4.66
CA GLY A 499 -7.90 8.72 -3.32
C GLY A 499 -6.38 8.83 -3.29
N ALA A 500 -5.76 8.16 -2.31
CA ALA A 500 -4.31 8.20 -2.13
C ALA A 500 -3.73 6.84 -1.73
N GLN A 501 -2.40 6.74 -1.88
CA GLN A 501 -1.65 5.52 -1.64
C GLN A 501 -0.30 5.79 -0.99
N GLY A 502 0.08 4.99 0.02
CA GLY A 502 1.39 5.01 0.62
C GLY A 502 2.34 4.04 -0.08
N GLN A 503 3.58 4.49 -0.35
CA GLN A 503 4.59 3.75 -1.10
C GLN A 503 5.61 3.11 -0.15
N LEU A 504 5.95 1.85 -0.39
CA LEU A 504 6.95 1.08 0.35
C LEU A 504 7.95 0.48 -0.64
N TRP A 505 8.81 1.36 -1.20
CA TRP A 505 9.92 0.95 -2.06
C TRP A 505 10.95 0.16 -1.26
N ALA A 506 11.50 -0.90 -1.84
CA ALA A 506 12.19 -1.92 -1.07
C ALA A 506 13.72 -1.95 -1.27
N GLU A 507 14.35 -0.88 -1.75
CA GLU A 507 15.82 -0.81 -1.84
C GLU A 507 16.48 -1.07 -0.49
N TYR A 508 15.86 -0.62 0.59
CA TYR A 508 16.35 -0.79 1.97
C TYR A 508 15.30 -1.45 2.89
N ILE A 509 14.18 -1.93 2.36
CA ILE A 509 13.22 -2.75 3.09
C ILE A 509 13.53 -4.22 2.81
N THR A 510 14.48 -4.77 3.56
CA THR A 510 15.13 -6.05 3.29
C THR A 510 14.43 -7.26 3.93
N SER A 511 13.34 -7.05 4.67
CA SER A 511 12.64 -8.11 5.39
C SER A 511 11.20 -7.73 5.74
N PRO A 512 10.32 -8.73 6.01
CA PRO A 512 8.95 -8.47 6.47
C PRO A 512 8.86 -7.63 7.73
N LYS A 513 9.78 -7.81 8.69
CA LYS A 513 9.83 -6.99 9.91
C LYS A 513 10.16 -5.52 9.61
N ARG A 514 11.00 -5.31 8.62
CA ARG A 514 11.35 -3.96 8.19
C ARG A 514 10.21 -3.31 7.41
N LEU A 515 9.49 -4.07 6.59
CA LEU A 515 8.26 -3.61 5.95
C LEU A 515 7.25 -3.11 6.99
N GLU A 516 7.02 -3.89 8.04
CA GLU A 516 6.11 -3.50 9.14
C GLU A 516 6.58 -2.21 9.83
N TYR A 517 7.87 -2.09 10.12
CA TYR A 517 8.46 -0.90 10.75
C TYR A 517 8.29 0.36 9.90
N MET A 518 8.51 0.26 8.60
CA MET A 518 8.40 1.39 7.69
C MET A 518 6.93 1.76 7.42
N ALA A 519 6.04 0.77 7.36
CA ALA A 519 4.62 0.96 7.10
C ALA A 519 3.89 1.58 8.30
N TRP A 520 4.12 1.04 9.51
CA TRP A 520 3.33 1.38 10.70
C TRP A 520 4.11 2.24 11.69
N PRO A 521 3.46 3.29 12.25
CA PRO A 521 2.04 3.65 12.18
C PRO A 521 1.64 4.60 11.03
N ARG A 522 2.52 4.94 10.07
CA ARG A 522 2.21 5.93 9.01
C ARG A 522 1.05 5.50 8.11
N LEU A 523 0.92 4.21 7.77
CA LEU A 523 -0.28 3.72 7.06
C LEU A 523 -1.56 3.85 7.90
N ALA A 524 -1.48 3.79 9.22
CA ALA A 524 -2.64 4.08 10.07
C ALA A 524 -3.05 5.57 9.96
N ALA A 525 -2.07 6.48 9.87
CA ALA A 525 -2.33 7.89 9.61
C ALA A 525 -2.95 8.11 8.22
N LEU A 526 -2.39 7.52 7.19
CA LEU A 526 -2.97 7.58 5.84
C LEU A 526 -4.38 6.99 5.79
N SER A 527 -4.62 5.87 6.48
CA SER A 527 -5.95 5.25 6.51
C SER A 527 -7.02 6.22 7.00
N GLU A 528 -6.72 7.03 8.02
CA GLU A 528 -7.64 8.05 8.50
C GLU A 528 -7.80 9.22 7.52
N VAL A 529 -6.72 9.65 6.85
CA VAL A 529 -6.77 10.68 5.80
C VAL A 529 -7.71 10.30 4.66
N VAL A 530 -7.68 9.03 4.24
CA VAL A 530 -8.48 8.57 3.09
C VAL A 530 -9.85 8.01 3.46
N TRP A 531 -10.08 7.70 4.74
CA TRP A 531 -11.36 7.21 5.24
C TRP A 531 -12.24 8.32 5.80
N SER A 532 -11.69 9.13 6.75
CA SER A 532 -12.43 10.12 7.49
C SER A 532 -12.62 11.43 6.72
N GLN A 533 -13.60 12.24 7.09
CA GLN A 533 -13.84 13.55 6.46
C GLN A 533 -12.70 14.53 6.77
N LYS A 534 -12.41 15.43 5.83
CA LYS A 534 -11.34 16.45 5.95
C LYS A 534 -11.49 17.30 7.23
N GLU A 535 -12.72 17.66 7.55
CA GLU A 535 -13.07 18.51 8.68
C GLU A 535 -12.85 17.83 10.04
N ALA A 536 -12.77 16.49 10.06
CA ALA A 536 -12.52 15.70 11.27
C ALA A 536 -11.01 15.52 11.57
N LYS A 537 -10.12 16.05 10.73
CA LYS A 537 -8.67 15.94 10.95
C LYS A 537 -8.24 16.62 12.24
N ASP A 538 -7.72 15.81 13.17
CA ASP A 538 -7.13 16.25 14.44
C ASP A 538 -5.95 15.35 14.79
N PHE A 539 -4.73 15.82 14.51
CA PHE A 539 -3.51 15.02 14.75
C PHE A 539 -3.32 14.66 16.23
N LYS A 540 -3.61 15.57 17.16
CA LYS A 540 -3.48 15.28 18.60
C LYS A 540 -4.49 14.23 19.05
N GLY A 541 -5.72 14.32 18.58
CA GLY A 541 -6.74 13.30 18.81
C GLY A 541 -6.34 11.96 18.20
N PHE A 542 -5.82 11.96 16.97
CA PHE A 542 -5.27 10.75 16.33
C PHE A 542 -4.13 10.13 17.14
N GLU A 543 -3.14 10.94 17.56
CA GLU A 543 -2.02 10.46 18.37
C GLU A 543 -2.48 9.86 19.71
N SER A 544 -3.50 10.45 20.33
CA SER A 544 -4.11 9.89 21.54
C SER A 544 -4.73 8.52 21.30
N ARG A 545 -5.53 8.36 20.23
CA ARG A 545 -6.14 7.08 19.84
C ARG A 545 -5.10 6.05 19.44
N LEU A 546 -4.02 6.50 18.82
CA LEU A 546 -2.93 5.65 18.37
C LEU A 546 -2.25 4.90 19.54
N LYS A 547 -2.21 5.45 20.75
CA LYS A 547 -1.65 4.77 21.93
C LYS A 547 -2.36 3.43 22.21
N THR A 548 -3.68 3.41 22.19
CA THR A 548 -4.46 2.17 22.30
C THR A 548 -4.32 1.30 21.05
N HIS A 549 -4.24 1.92 19.89
CA HIS A 549 -4.12 1.20 18.63
C HIS A 549 -2.79 0.43 18.52
N LEU A 550 -1.68 0.99 19.00
CA LEU A 550 -0.39 0.31 19.04
C LEU A 550 -0.45 -0.96 19.92
N ARG A 551 -1.22 -0.98 21.00
CA ARG A 551 -1.45 -2.23 21.79
C ARG A 551 -2.15 -3.30 20.96
N ARG A 552 -3.00 -2.93 19.98
CA ARG A 552 -3.58 -3.90 19.03
C ARG A 552 -2.53 -4.45 18.08
N LEU A 553 -1.62 -3.59 17.61
CA LEU A 553 -0.47 -4.01 16.79
C LEU A 553 0.49 -4.91 17.58
N ASP A 554 0.73 -4.63 18.86
CA ASP A 554 1.48 -5.53 19.76
C ASP A 554 0.81 -6.91 19.87
N ALA A 555 -0.51 -6.94 20.05
CA ALA A 555 -1.26 -8.18 20.13
C ALA A 555 -1.20 -9.00 18.81
N LEU A 556 -1.07 -8.34 17.67
CA LEU A 556 -0.87 -8.94 16.35
C LEU A 556 0.60 -9.31 16.06
N GLY A 557 1.54 -8.97 16.95
CA GLY A 557 2.97 -9.22 16.76
C GLY A 557 3.56 -8.40 15.59
N VAL A 558 3.10 -7.17 15.41
CA VAL A 558 3.59 -6.25 14.37
C VAL A 558 4.82 -5.50 14.86
N ASN A 559 5.85 -5.46 14.04
CA ASN A 559 7.08 -4.71 14.32
C ASN A 559 6.95 -3.25 13.84
N TYR A 560 6.06 -2.48 14.44
CA TYR A 560 5.87 -1.07 14.09
C TYR A 560 6.95 -0.14 14.68
N ARG A 561 7.11 1.06 14.13
CA ARG A 561 7.95 2.10 14.71
C ARG A 561 7.32 2.66 15.99
N PRO A 562 8.00 2.61 17.14
CA PRO A 562 7.52 3.20 18.38
C PRO A 562 7.34 4.72 18.26
N LEU A 563 6.36 5.30 18.96
CA LEU A 563 6.19 6.76 19.01
C LEU A 563 7.31 7.43 19.81
N THR A 564 7.86 6.71 20.81
CA THR A 564 8.93 7.16 21.69
C THR A 564 9.91 6.03 21.95
N GLY A 565 11.16 6.34 22.25
CA GLY A 565 12.21 5.36 22.56
C GLY A 565 13.08 4.99 21.37
N PRO A 566 13.92 3.95 21.53
CA PRO A 566 14.84 3.52 20.46
C PRO A 566 14.04 2.99 19.27
N ALA A 567 14.33 3.52 18.10
CA ALA A 567 13.55 3.28 16.92
C ALA A 567 13.70 1.84 16.41
N TRP A 568 14.90 1.38 16.09
CA TRP A 568 15.13 0.07 15.48
C TRP A 568 15.91 -0.86 16.41
N PRO A 569 15.35 -1.99 16.87
CA PRO A 569 16.01 -2.85 17.86
C PRO A 569 17.06 -3.80 17.25
N PHE A 570 17.13 -3.93 15.93
CA PHE A 570 18.03 -4.87 15.29
C PHE A 570 19.36 -4.22 14.91
N PRO A 571 20.50 -4.89 15.16
CA PRO A 571 21.78 -4.38 14.70
C PRO A 571 21.79 -4.34 13.16
N GLU A 572 21.99 -3.15 12.62
CA GLU A 572 22.33 -3.00 11.22
C GLU A 572 23.84 -2.86 11.09
N PHE A 573 24.38 -3.40 10.00
CA PHE A 573 25.79 -3.22 9.67
C PHE A 573 26.06 -1.72 9.47
N ARG A 574 26.51 -1.06 10.53
CA ARG A 574 26.98 0.33 10.51
C ARG A 574 28.49 0.40 10.40
N ASN A 575 29.15 -0.52 9.69
CA ASN A 575 30.60 -0.50 9.49
C ASN A 575 30.97 -0.02 8.10
#